data_0284f382cf82e6cd25edee69064d3248
#
_entry.id   0284f382cf82e6cd25edee69064d3248
#
_cell.length_a   1.000
_cell.length_b   1.000
_cell.length_c   1.000
_cell.angle_alpha   90.00
_cell.angle_beta   90.00
_cell.angle_gamma   90.00
#
_symmetry.space_group_name_H-M   'P 1'
#
loop_
_entity.id
_entity.type
_entity.pdbx_description
1 polymer ?
#
loop_
_entity_poly.entity_id
_entity_poly.type
_entity_poly.pdbx_seq_one_letter_code
_entity_poly.pdbx_strand_id
1 'polypeptide(L)'
;MDAMTRSLLRAAAALVAFALAAPAWAEARSARIGVDGMVCAFCAQGIEKKLKSRAEIERIFVSLENRIVAVGFRDGRTLSDDALGRLIADAGYKVTGISRTDESVDAIRDAVRRR
;
A
#
# COMPACT_ATOMS: atom_id res chain seq x y z
N MET A 1 -26.52 -35.78 -30.00
CA MET A 1 -26.99 -34.71 -29.13
C MET A 1 -26.18 -34.56 -27.84
N ASP A 2 -25.79 -35.65 -27.25
CA ASP A 2 -25.10 -35.58 -25.94
C ASP A 2 -23.65 -35.09 -26.01
N ALA A 3 -22.96 -35.29 -27.11
CA ALA A 3 -21.57 -34.83 -27.29
C ALA A 3 -21.46 -33.31 -27.43
N MET A 4 -22.41 -32.64 -28.06
CA MET A 4 -22.42 -31.18 -28.19
C MET A 4 -22.82 -30.51 -26.89
N THR A 5 -23.76 -31.07 -26.17
CA THR A 5 -24.21 -30.54 -24.86
C THR A 5 -23.11 -30.68 -23.83
N ARG A 6 -22.38 -31.79 -23.85
CA ARG A 6 -21.24 -31.99 -22.93
C ARG A 6 -20.07 -31.06 -23.26
N SER A 7 -19.83 -30.77 -24.50
CA SER A 7 -18.78 -29.82 -24.91
C SER A 7 -19.11 -28.40 -24.49
N LEU A 8 -20.38 -28.00 -24.62
CA LEU A 8 -20.84 -26.68 -24.18
C LEU A 8 -20.77 -26.52 -22.66
N LEU A 9 -21.15 -27.56 -21.92
CA LEU A 9 -21.05 -27.56 -20.45
C LEU A 9 -19.60 -27.49 -19.98
N ARG A 10 -18.69 -28.17 -20.65
CA ARG A 10 -17.27 -28.13 -20.34
C ARG A 10 -16.65 -26.75 -20.63
N ALA A 11 -17.06 -26.15 -21.73
CA ALA A 11 -16.60 -24.79 -22.10
C ALA A 11 -17.11 -23.74 -21.12
N ALA A 12 -18.37 -23.86 -20.68
CA ALA A 12 -18.95 -22.96 -19.68
C ALA A 12 -18.27 -23.10 -18.32
N ALA A 13 -17.96 -24.33 -17.90
CA ALA A 13 -17.24 -24.59 -16.66
C ALA A 13 -15.83 -24.02 -16.67
N ALA A 14 -15.13 -24.10 -17.81
CA ALA A 14 -13.81 -23.54 -17.98
C ALA A 14 -13.81 -22.01 -17.92
N LEU A 15 -14.81 -21.37 -18.49
CA LEU A 15 -14.97 -19.91 -18.43
C LEU A 15 -15.25 -19.40 -17.01
N VAL A 16 -16.08 -20.11 -16.25
CA VAL A 16 -16.38 -19.78 -14.86
C VAL A 16 -15.14 -19.95 -13.99
N ALA A 17 -14.38 -21.03 -14.18
CA ALA A 17 -13.14 -21.26 -13.45
C ALA A 17 -12.09 -20.17 -13.72
N PHE A 18 -12.00 -19.69 -14.95
CA PHE A 18 -11.09 -18.61 -15.32
C PHE A 18 -11.50 -17.27 -14.66
N ALA A 19 -12.78 -16.99 -14.59
CA ALA A 19 -13.28 -15.78 -13.92
C ALA A 19 -13.03 -15.80 -12.40
N LEU A 20 -13.10 -16.99 -11.78
CA LEU A 20 -12.81 -17.17 -10.35
C LEU A 20 -11.30 -17.17 -10.07
N ALA A 21 -10.48 -17.46 -11.06
CA ALA A 21 -9.03 -17.44 -10.97
C ALA A 21 -8.44 -16.08 -11.39
N ALA A 22 -9.28 -15.05 -11.58
CA ALA A 22 -8.80 -13.70 -11.82
C ALA A 22 -7.83 -13.31 -10.70
N PRO A 23 -6.59 -12.86 -11.03
CA PRO A 23 -5.65 -12.49 -10.00
C PRO A 23 -6.29 -11.44 -9.11
N ALA A 24 -6.35 -11.72 -7.84
CA ALA A 24 -6.65 -10.72 -6.86
C ALA A 24 -5.53 -9.68 -7.01
N TRP A 25 -5.79 -8.65 -7.76
CA TRP A 25 -5.02 -7.43 -7.67
C TRP A 25 -5.37 -6.85 -6.30
N ALA A 26 -4.88 -7.53 -5.26
CA ALA A 26 -4.98 -7.03 -3.93
C ALA A 26 -4.22 -5.71 -3.93
N GLU A 27 -4.96 -4.62 -3.89
CA GLU A 27 -4.36 -3.33 -3.62
C GLU A 27 -3.52 -3.50 -2.37
N ALA A 28 -2.25 -3.19 -2.48
CA ALA A 28 -1.34 -3.32 -1.36
C ALA A 28 -1.90 -2.53 -0.17
N ARG A 29 -2.01 -3.19 0.96
CA ARG A 29 -2.60 -2.65 2.18
C ARG A 29 -1.83 -1.45 2.73
N SER A 30 -0.52 -1.42 2.48
CA SER A 30 0.39 -0.43 3.04
C SER A 30 1.44 -0.01 2.03
N ALA A 31 2.08 1.12 2.29
CA ALA A 31 3.23 1.58 1.54
C ALA A 31 4.37 1.94 2.50
N ARG A 32 5.58 1.57 2.13
CA ARG A 32 6.80 2.02 2.77
C ARG A 32 7.38 3.15 1.95
N ILE A 33 7.61 4.28 2.57
CA ILE A 33 8.15 5.47 1.91
C ILE A 33 9.50 5.79 2.52
N GLY A 34 10.56 5.73 1.71
CA GLY A 34 11.87 6.24 2.10
C GLY A 34 11.87 7.75 2.02
N VAL A 35 12.32 8.43 3.08
CA VAL A 35 12.31 9.89 3.17
C VAL A 35 13.69 10.40 3.55
N ASP A 36 14.20 11.31 2.75
CA ASP A 36 15.47 11.98 3.01
C ASP A 36 15.24 13.31 3.75
N GLY A 37 16.14 13.65 4.66
CA GLY A 37 16.11 14.90 5.42
C GLY A 37 15.29 14.83 6.72
N MET A 38 14.69 13.70 7.05
CA MET A 38 13.91 13.52 8.25
C MET A 38 14.83 13.18 9.44
N VAL A 39 15.27 14.21 10.15
CA VAL A 39 16.32 14.07 11.18
C VAL A 39 15.85 14.30 12.61
N CYS A 40 14.62 14.75 12.83
CA CYS A 40 14.11 15.00 14.17
C CYS A 40 12.63 14.62 14.29
N ALA A 41 12.21 14.28 15.53
CA ALA A 41 10.83 13.88 15.82
C ALA A 41 9.83 15.00 15.51
N PHE A 42 10.20 16.24 15.77
CA PHE A 42 9.36 17.40 15.46
C PHE A 42 9.15 17.56 13.95
N CYS A 43 10.19 17.32 13.17
CA CYS A 43 10.12 17.34 11.71
C CYS A 43 9.16 16.27 11.17
N ALA A 44 9.16 15.10 11.78
CA ALA A 44 8.28 13.99 11.42
C ALA A 44 6.80 14.31 11.63
N GLN A 45 6.47 15.16 12.59
CA GLN A 45 5.09 15.57 12.84
C GLN A 45 4.47 16.30 11.65
N GLY A 46 5.25 17.07 10.91
CA GLY A 46 4.79 17.71 9.68
C GLY A 46 4.37 16.70 8.63
N ILE A 47 5.13 15.64 8.48
CA ILE A 47 4.80 14.52 7.57
C ILE A 47 3.53 13.82 8.03
N GLU A 48 3.43 13.47 9.31
CA GLU A 48 2.25 12.82 9.87
C GLU A 48 0.99 13.66 9.67
N LYS A 49 1.08 14.95 9.90
CA LYS A 49 -0.05 15.87 9.73
C LYS A 49 -0.54 15.92 8.30
N LYS A 50 0.37 15.98 7.33
CA LYS A 50 0.02 15.95 5.91
C LYS A 50 -0.65 14.64 5.52
N LEU A 51 -0.11 13.52 5.96
CA LEU A 51 -0.66 12.20 5.66
C LEU A 51 -2.02 11.99 6.32
N LYS A 52 -2.18 12.41 7.57
CA LYS A 52 -3.46 12.30 8.29
C LYS A 52 -4.58 13.14 7.68
N SER A 53 -4.25 14.16 6.90
CA SER A 53 -5.26 14.96 6.21
C SER A 53 -5.98 14.19 5.09
N ARG A 54 -5.45 13.03 4.69
CA ARG A 54 -6.03 12.21 3.63
C ARG A 54 -6.91 11.11 4.21
N ALA A 55 -8.17 11.07 3.75
CA ALA A 55 -9.14 10.09 4.22
C ALA A 55 -8.77 8.64 3.87
N GLU A 56 -7.96 8.45 2.82
CA GLU A 56 -7.50 7.14 2.37
C GLU A 56 -6.51 6.49 3.33
N ILE A 57 -5.88 7.27 4.21
CA ILE A 57 -4.86 6.80 5.15
C ILE A 57 -5.48 6.53 6.52
N GLU A 58 -5.28 5.32 7.02
CA GLU A 58 -5.80 4.89 8.31
C GLU A 58 -4.71 4.90 9.39
N ARG A 59 -3.50 4.47 9.06
CA ARG A 59 -2.39 4.36 10.00
C ARG A 59 -1.11 4.93 9.43
N ILE A 60 -0.28 5.46 10.32
CA ILE A 60 1.02 6.03 9.97
C ILE A 60 2.03 5.58 11.02
N PHE A 61 3.21 5.18 10.58
CA PHE A 61 4.36 4.91 11.41
C PHE A 61 5.58 5.61 10.82
N VAL A 62 6.34 6.31 11.66
CA VAL A 62 7.55 7.01 11.26
C VAL A 62 8.74 6.44 12.01
N SER A 63 9.78 6.05 11.27
CA SER A 63 11.07 5.64 11.83
C SER A 63 12.15 6.63 11.42
N LEU A 64 12.61 7.42 12.35
CA LEU A 64 13.69 8.39 12.11
C LEU A 64 15.01 7.70 11.83
N GLU A 65 15.31 6.64 12.59
CA GLU A 65 16.56 5.89 12.45
C GLU A 65 16.71 5.25 11.08
N ASN A 66 15.62 4.72 10.54
CA ASN A 66 15.62 4.02 9.27
C ASN A 66 15.16 4.90 8.11
N ARG A 67 14.78 6.15 8.38
CA ARG A 67 14.30 7.12 7.39
C ARG A 67 13.14 6.60 6.56
N ILE A 68 12.20 5.95 7.24
CA ILE A 68 11.05 5.30 6.62
C ILE A 68 9.76 5.85 7.23
N VAL A 69 8.79 6.09 6.37
CA VAL A 69 7.41 6.35 6.75
C VAL A 69 6.56 5.21 6.21
N ALA A 70 5.82 4.54 7.07
CA ALA A 70 4.88 3.52 6.68
C ALA A 70 3.46 4.08 6.77
N VAL A 71 2.67 3.90 5.72
CA VAL A 71 1.27 4.31 5.69
C VAL A 71 0.40 3.10 5.43
N GLY A 72 -0.68 2.97 6.21
CA GLY A 72 -1.71 1.96 6.00
C GLY A 72 -2.94 2.61 5.42
N PHE A 73 -3.50 2.02 4.38
CA PHE A 73 -4.70 2.52 3.73
C PHE A 73 -5.95 1.89 4.33
N ARG A 74 -7.06 2.64 4.29
CA ARG A 74 -8.36 2.10 4.64
C ARG A 74 -8.77 1.04 3.62
N ASP A 75 -9.59 0.09 4.05
CA ASP A 75 -10.07 -0.99 3.18
C ASP A 75 -10.65 -0.44 1.88
N GLY A 76 -10.17 -0.97 0.77
CA GLY A 76 -10.61 -0.59 -0.57
C GLY A 76 -10.13 0.78 -1.04
N ARG A 77 -9.23 1.44 -0.29
CA ARG A 77 -8.69 2.75 -0.65
C ARG A 77 -7.18 2.72 -0.78
N THR A 78 -6.66 3.59 -1.61
CA THR A 78 -5.22 3.76 -1.81
C THR A 78 -4.92 5.16 -2.34
N LEU A 79 -3.65 5.54 -2.26
CA LEU A 79 -3.11 6.73 -2.91
C LEU A 79 -2.04 6.31 -3.89
N SER A 80 -1.94 7.02 -5.01
CA SER A 80 -0.87 6.79 -5.97
C SER A 80 0.50 7.19 -5.38
N ASP A 81 1.56 6.66 -5.97
CA ASP A 81 2.92 7.03 -5.57
C ASP A 81 3.15 8.54 -5.76
N ASP A 82 2.61 9.12 -6.83
CA ASP A 82 2.69 10.56 -7.06
C ASP A 82 2.00 11.36 -5.96
N ALA A 83 0.82 10.93 -5.52
CA ALA A 83 0.08 11.59 -4.45
C ALA A 83 0.83 11.51 -3.12
N LEU A 84 1.38 10.33 -2.79
CA LEU A 84 2.20 10.16 -1.58
C LEU A 84 3.46 11.02 -1.64
N GLY A 85 4.13 11.04 -2.79
CA GLY A 85 5.32 11.84 -2.99
C GLY A 85 5.07 13.34 -2.83
N ARG A 86 3.93 13.84 -3.32
CA ARG A 86 3.54 15.23 -3.16
C ARG A 86 3.27 15.61 -1.71
N LEU A 87 2.63 14.73 -0.95
CA LEU A 87 2.38 14.97 0.47
C LEU A 87 3.69 15.11 1.25
N ILE A 88 4.65 14.25 0.96
CA ILE A 88 5.98 14.31 1.58
C ILE A 88 6.74 15.57 1.13
N ALA A 89 6.69 15.90 -0.16
CA ALA A 89 7.34 17.10 -0.70
C ALA A 89 6.73 18.38 -0.12
N ASP A 90 5.41 18.42 0.05
CA ASP A 90 4.71 19.56 0.66
C ASP A 90 5.11 19.76 2.12
N ALA A 91 5.49 18.68 2.80
CA ALA A 91 6.03 18.75 4.16
C ALA A 91 7.51 19.22 4.19
N GLY A 92 8.15 19.39 3.03
CA GLY A 92 9.53 19.89 2.91
C GLY A 92 10.58 18.79 2.81
N TYR A 93 10.20 17.56 2.45
CA TYR A 93 11.12 16.42 2.40
C TYR A 93 11.16 15.80 1.01
N LYS A 94 12.14 14.93 0.80
CA LYS A 94 12.34 14.24 -0.45
C LYS A 94 12.09 12.75 -0.28
N VAL A 95 11.28 12.18 -1.18
CA VAL A 95 11.06 10.74 -1.25
C VAL A 95 12.24 10.07 -1.96
N THR A 96 12.80 9.04 -1.35
CA THR A 96 13.87 8.24 -1.94
C THR A 96 13.34 6.98 -2.63
N GLY A 97 12.17 6.51 -2.25
CA GLY A 97 11.52 5.36 -2.87
C GLY A 97 10.21 5.04 -2.20
N ILE A 98 9.33 4.37 -2.92
CA ILE A 98 8.04 3.89 -2.42
C ILE A 98 7.89 2.42 -2.77
N SER A 99 7.61 1.60 -1.76
CA SER A 99 7.34 0.17 -1.92
C SER A 99 5.96 -0.17 -1.39
N ARG A 100 5.20 -0.93 -2.16
CA ARG A 100 3.88 -1.41 -1.75
C ARG A 100 4.01 -2.78 -1.09
N THR A 101 3.20 -3.04 -0.07
CA THR A 101 3.22 -4.30 0.66
C THR A 101 1.83 -4.63 1.21
N ASP A 102 1.56 -5.92 1.36
CA ASP A 102 0.35 -6.43 2.02
C ASP A 102 0.51 -6.49 3.54
N GLU A 103 1.70 -6.20 4.06
CA GLU A 103 1.94 -6.15 5.50
C GLU A 103 1.17 -4.99 6.13
N SER A 104 0.70 -5.19 7.36
CA SER A 104 0.13 -4.10 8.13
C SER A 104 1.21 -3.12 8.58
N VAL A 105 0.82 -1.89 8.91
CA VAL A 105 1.74 -0.90 9.48
C VAL A 105 2.37 -1.42 10.77
N ASP A 106 1.59 -2.14 11.59
CA ASP A 106 2.11 -2.74 12.83
C ASP A 106 3.19 -3.78 12.54
N ALA A 107 3.02 -4.60 11.51
CA ALA A 107 4.03 -5.58 11.10
C ALA A 107 5.30 -4.89 10.59
N ILE A 108 5.17 -3.83 9.83
CA ILE A 108 6.29 -3.02 9.35
C ILE A 108 7.05 -2.41 10.53
N ARG A 109 6.32 -1.83 11.48
CA ARG A 109 6.90 -1.25 12.70
C ARG A 109 7.71 -2.29 13.47
N ASP A 110 7.14 -3.47 13.69
CA ASP A 110 7.80 -4.53 14.44
C ASP A 110 9.06 -5.02 13.71
N ALA A 111 9.01 -5.16 12.39
CA ALA A 111 10.17 -5.54 11.58
C ALA A 111 11.29 -4.50 11.64
N VAL A 112 10.94 -3.20 11.60
CA VAL A 112 11.90 -2.10 11.70
C VAL A 112 12.55 -2.04 13.07
N ARG A 113 11.79 -2.27 14.15
CA ARG A 113 12.30 -2.24 15.52
C ARG A 113 13.23 -3.41 15.86
N ARG A 114 13.15 -4.49 15.11
CA ARG A 114 14.01 -5.68 15.31
C ARG A 114 15.39 -5.55 14.68
N ARG A 115 15.60 -4.56 13.87
CA ARG A 115 16.88 -4.33 13.18
C ARG A 115 17.92 -3.65 14.07
#